data_852adc9e1af5b48b31f0a412c40f5ef8
#
_entry.id   852adc9e1af5b48b31f0a412c40f5ef8
#
_cell.length_a   1.000
_cell.length_b   1.000
_cell.length_c   1.000
_cell.angle_alpha   90.00
_cell.angle_beta   90.00
_cell.angle_gamma   90.00
#
_symmetry.space_group_name_H-M   'P 1'
#
loop_
_entity.id
_entity.type
_entity.pdbx_description
1 polymer ?
#
loop_
_entity_poly.entity_id
_entity_poly.type
_entity_poly.pdbx_seq_one_letter_code
_entity_poly.pdbx_strand_id
1 'polypeptide(L)'
;MRKLYDAADRFCARHPRFGVPDLMRYIVIGNVVVFFLIMLTRGTNANALNFLYFDPQMVLRGEVWRIATYIFVPSTTSVFWLVVELYFYYWIGSTLEREWGTARFNLYYWSGVLLTVIGALLASAITGGNFAVAGTSYVNLSMFLAFALLFPNTQVLLMFIIPVKMKWLAYIDVGLFAAGIVRAILVRNWGGVILPVMALLNFLIFAWPTLQGWAQRQQYQHSRQAVNFKKAVHQQQKQQGYHHKCAVCGRTDTDYPELQFRYCSKCVGYHCFCQDHIFSHVHFTE
;
A
#
# COMPACT_ATOMS: atom_id res chain seq x y z
N MET A 1 -1.64 9.01 16.76
CA MET A 1 -1.18 8.69 15.41
C MET A 1 -0.69 9.91 14.64
N ARG A 2 -1.46 11.00 14.50
CA ARG A 2 -1.03 12.21 13.78
C ARG A 2 0.31 12.78 14.29
N LYS A 3 0.50 12.92 15.61
CA LYS A 3 1.77 13.43 16.18
C LYS A 3 2.99 12.56 15.84
N LEU A 4 2.82 11.23 15.78
CA LEU A 4 3.90 10.29 15.40
C LEU A 4 4.24 10.41 13.93
N TYR A 5 3.21 10.50 13.07
CA TYR A 5 3.42 10.75 11.65
C TYR A 5 4.13 12.09 11.41
N ASP A 6 3.65 13.18 12.04
CA ASP A 6 4.23 14.53 11.89
C ASP A 6 5.71 14.55 12.40
N ALA A 7 6.05 13.73 13.40
CA ALA A 7 7.43 13.57 13.88
C ALA A 7 8.30 12.83 12.85
N ALA A 8 7.78 11.74 12.29
CA ALA A 8 8.46 10.97 11.25
C ALA A 8 8.69 11.82 9.98
N ASP A 9 7.66 12.58 9.57
CA ASP A 9 7.74 13.46 8.41
C ASP A 9 8.76 14.59 8.58
N ARG A 10 8.77 15.24 9.75
CA ARG A 10 9.77 16.24 10.09
C ARG A 10 11.19 15.68 10.15
N PHE A 11 11.35 14.45 10.64
CA PHE A 11 12.65 13.78 10.64
C PHE A 11 13.14 13.54 9.21
N CYS A 12 12.30 12.99 8.35
CA CYS A 12 12.64 12.73 6.94
C CYS A 12 12.96 14.04 6.19
N ALA A 13 12.20 15.12 6.45
CA ALA A 13 12.44 16.42 5.84
C ALA A 13 13.80 17.04 6.27
N ARG A 14 14.21 16.81 7.53
CA ARG A 14 15.52 17.28 8.03
C ARG A 14 16.70 16.42 7.56
N HIS A 15 16.44 15.15 7.27
CA HIS A 15 17.48 14.18 6.90
C HIS A 15 17.14 13.48 5.57
N PRO A 16 17.14 14.18 4.43
CA PRO A 16 16.73 13.61 3.13
C PRO A 16 17.66 12.50 2.62
N ARG A 17 18.91 12.48 3.11
CA ARG A 17 19.90 11.44 2.80
C ARG A 17 19.89 10.27 3.80
N PHE A 18 18.95 10.25 4.74
CA PHE A 18 18.83 9.14 5.70
C PHE A 18 18.35 7.87 4.98
N GLY A 19 18.97 6.76 5.34
CA GLY A 19 18.60 5.43 4.84
C GLY A 19 19.48 4.92 3.70
N VAL A 20 19.24 3.67 3.35
CA VAL A 20 19.93 2.96 2.28
C VAL A 20 19.06 3.05 1.02
N PRO A 21 19.55 3.62 -0.08
CA PRO A 21 18.81 3.59 -1.35
C PRO A 21 18.68 2.15 -1.85
N ASP A 22 17.56 1.86 -2.49
CA ASP A 22 17.21 0.51 -2.95
C ASP A 22 17.28 -0.56 -1.84
N LEU A 23 16.79 -0.23 -0.64
CA LEU A 23 16.85 -1.10 0.54
C LEU A 23 16.38 -2.52 0.23
N MET A 24 15.29 -2.66 -0.52
CA MET A 24 14.72 -3.97 -0.85
C MET A 24 15.66 -4.84 -1.67
N ARG A 25 16.54 -4.26 -2.47
CA ARG A 25 17.56 -5.00 -3.22
C ARG A 25 18.51 -5.76 -2.28
N TYR A 26 18.98 -5.10 -1.23
CA TYR A 26 19.88 -5.70 -0.25
C TYR A 26 19.16 -6.79 0.57
N ILE A 27 17.90 -6.57 0.91
CA ILE A 27 17.11 -7.55 1.64
C ILE A 27 16.85 -8.79 0.80
N VAL A 28 16.52 -8.63 -0.48
CA VAL A 28 16.34 -9.75 -1.42
C VAL A 28 17.62 -10.54 -1.58
N ILE A 29 18.77 -9.87 -1.79
CA ILE A 29 20.08 -10.55 -1.89
C ILE A 29 20.37 -11.33 -0.60
N GLY A 30 20.16 -10.73 0.57
CA GLY A 30 20.34 -11.39 1.86
C GLY A 30 19.45 -12.63 2.04
N ASN A 31 18.17 -12.54 1.65
CA ASN A 31 17.26 -13.69 1.67
C ASN A 31 17.74 -14.84 0.77
N VAL A 32 18.22 -14.53 -0.44
CA VAL A 32 18.79 -15.53 -1.35
C VAL A 32 20.00 -16.21 -0.73
N VAL A 33 20.94 -15.44 -0.19
CA VAL A 33 22.16 -15.98 0.47
C VAL A 33 21.78 -16.89 1.63
N VAL A 34 20.89 -16.43 2.52
CA VAL A 34 20.44 -17.20 3.68
C VAL A 34 19.67 -18.46 3.26
N PHE A 35 18.86 -18.40 2.20
CA PHE A 35 18.17 -19.55 1.66
C PHE A 35 19.17 -20.66 1.24
N PHE A 36 20.21 -20.31 0.51
CA PHE A 36 21.26 -21.27 0.12
C PHE A 36 22.01 -21.80 1.33
N LEU A 37 22.32 -20.95 2.33
CA LEU A 37 22.95 -21.41 3.57
C LEU A 37 22.07 -22.42 4.32
N ILE A 38 20.76 -22.17 4.41
CA ILE A 38 19.82 -23.10 5.04
C ILE A 38 19.75 -24.42 4.24
N MET A 39 19.76 -24.35 2.90
CA MET A 39 19.75 -25.56 2.06
C MET A 39 21.04 -26.38 2.22
N LEU A 40 22.20 -25.74 2.28
CA LEU A 40 23.50 -26.42 2.45
C LEU A 40 23.65 -27.05 3.84
N THR A 41 23.07 -26.41 4.87
CA THR A 41 23.16 -26.89 6.26
C THR A 41 21.99 -27.80 6.66
N ARG A 42 21.07 -28.08 5.73
CA ARG A 42 19.90 -28.93 6.00
C ARG A 42 20.32 -30.36 6.25
N GLY A 43 19.92 -30.88 7.41
CA GLY A 43 20.29 -32.25 7.84
C GLY A 43 21.61 -32.34 8.58
N THR A 44 22.32 -31.24 8.81
CA THR A 44 23.48 -31.18 9.68
C THR A 44 23.11 -30.67 11.08
N ASN A 45 23.94 -30.98 12.08
CA ASN A 45 23.76 -30.46 13.45
C ASN A 45 23.92 -28.93 13.53
N ALA A 46 24.54 -28.32 12.52
CA ALA A 46 24.76 -26.86 12.39
C ALA A 46 23.72 -26.24 11.45
N ASN A 47 22.43 -26.48 11.66
CA ASN A 47 21.37 -25.88 10.85
C ASN A 47 21.37 -24.35 11.01
N ALA A 48 21.73 -23.66 9.91
CA ALA A 48 21.83 -22.19 9.89
C ALA A 48 20.54 -21.50 10.38
N LEU A 49 19.37 -22.10 10.12
CA LEU A 49 18.09 -21.56 10.57
C LEU A 49 18.06 -21.34 12.09
N ASN A 50 18.62 -22.28 12.88
CA ASN A 50 18.61 -22.21 14.34
C ASN A 50 19.40 -21.01 14.90
N PHE A 51 20.33 -20.44 14.13
CA PHE A 51 21.15 -19.29 14.54
C PHE A 51 20.57 -17.95 14.03
N LEU A 52 19.69 -17.99 13.04
CA LEU A 52 19.25 -16.80 12.31
C LEU A 52 17.86 -16.32 12.69
N TYR A 53 16.94 -17.21 13.08
CA TYR A 53 15.60 -16.80 13.49
C TYR A 53 15.62 -16.01 14.80
N PHE A 54 14.67 -15.11 14.95
CA PHE A 54 14.55 -14.31 16.17
C PHE A 54 13.92 -15.15 17.28
N ASP A 55 14.66 -15.30 18.38
CA ASP A 55 14.21 -15.94 19.61
C ASP A 55 14.46 -14.98 20.78
N PRO A 56 13.40 -14.49 21.43
CA PRO A 56 13.52 -13.57 22.57
C PRO A 56 14.42 -14.09 23.69
N GLN A 57 14.35 -15.38 24.01
CA GLN A 57 15.15 -15.97 25.09
C GLN A 57 16.63 -16.00 24.76
N MET A 58 16.98 -16.34 23.51
CA MET A 58 18.37 -16.37 23.07
C MET A 58 18.96 -14.96 22.98
N VAL A 59 18.14 -13.97 22.55
CA VAL A 59 18.55 -12.55 22.56
C VAL A 59 18.86 -12.09 24.00
N LEU A 60 18.02 -12.44 24.97
CA LEU A 60 18.27 -12.11 26.39
C LEU A 60 19.50 -12.83 26.98
N ARG A 61 19.93 -13.94 26.38
CA ARG A 61 21.18 -14.66 26.72
C ARG A 61 22.43 -14.08 26.03
N GLY A 62 22.27 -13.02 25.21
CA GLY A 62 23.37 -12.31 24.54
C GLY A 62 23.47 -12.54 23.04
N GLU A 63 22.58 -13.33 22.42
CA GLU A 63 22.59 -13.55 20.96
C GLU A 63 21.87 -12.42 20.21
N VAL A 64 22.38 -11.19 20.38
CA VAL A 64 21.76 -9.95 19.86
C VAL A 64 21.72 -9.83 18.33
N TRP A 65 22.59 -10.58 17.62
CA TRP A 65 22.57 -10.60 16.15
C TRP A 65 21.25 -11.09 15.56
N ARG A 66 20.49 -11.89 16.29
CA ARG A 66 19.16 -12.40 15.88
C ARG A 66 18.16 -11.31 15.61
N ILE A 67 18.33 -10.12 16.24
CA ILE A 67 17.51 -8.94 15.97
C ILE A 67 17.65 -8.44 14.52
N ALA A 68 18.82 -8.65 13.91
CA ALA A 68 19.09 -8.23 12.55
C ALA A 68 18.97 -9.39 11.55
N THR A 69 19.39 -10.60 11.91
CA THR A 69 19.50 -11.72 10.99
C THR A 69 18.17 -12.33 10.60
N TYR A 70 17.14 -12.25 11.46
CA TYR A 70 15.82 -12.81 11.15
C TYR A 70 15.16 -12.18 9.91
N ILE A 71 15.57 -10.95 9.55
CA ILE A 71 15.09 -10.21 8.37
C ILE A 71 15.39 -10.97 7.08
N PHE A 72 16.51 -11.70 7.08
CA PHE A 72 17.00 -12.44 5.92
C PHE A 72 16.53 -13.90 5.90
N VAL A 73 15.76 -14.35 6.89
CA VAL A 73 15.22 -15.71 6.91
C VAL A 73 14.02 -15.80 5.98
N PRO A 74 14.08 -16.64 4.91
CA PRO A 74 12.98 -16.79 3.97
C PRO A 74 11.78 -17.50 4.62
N SER A 75 10.58 -17.17 4.18
CA SER A 75 9.33 -17.76 4.68
C SER A 75 9.03 -19.14 4.06
N THR A 76 9.73 -19.51 2.98
CA THR A 76 9.50 -20.74 2.23
C THR A 76 10.78 -21.52 1.99
N THR A 77 10.65 -22.84 1.89
CA THR A 77 11.74 -23.76 1.52
C THR A 77 11.73 -24.16 0.04
N SER A 78 10.73 -23.75 -0.71
CA SER A 78 10.59 -24.01 -2.14
C SER A 78 11.26 -22.90 -2.94
N VAL A 79 12.19 -23.25 -3.86
CA VAL A 79 12.89 -22.29 -4.73
C VAL A 79 11.91 -21.48 -5.58
N PHE A 80 10.90 -22.16 -6.15
CA PHE A 80 9.91 -21.49 -6.99
C PHE A 80 9.14 -20.42 -6.22
N TRP A 81 8.59 -20.77 -5.05
CA TRP A 81 7.85 -19.83 -4.22
C TRP A 81 8.73 -18.71 -3.66
N LEU A 82 10.00 -19.00 -3.37
CA LEU A 82 10.97 -17.98 -2.95
C LEU A 82 11.15 -16.92 -4.03
N VAL A 83 11.37 -17.32 -5.28
CA VAL A 83 11.54 -16.39 -6.41
C VAL A 83 10.30 -15.51 -6.58
N VAL A 84 9.11 -16.11 -6.56
CA VAL A 84 7.84 -15.39 -6.67
C VAL A 84 7.68 -14.38 -5.52
N GLU A 85 7.94 -14.83 -4.30
CA GLU A 85 7.83 -13.99 -3.08
C GLU A 85 8.81 -12.81 -3.12
N LEU A 86 10.09 -13.08 -3.38
CA LEU A 86 11.13 -12.05 -3.41
C LEU A 86 10.92 -11.05 -4.55
N TYR A 87 10.51 -11.52 -5.75
CA TYR A 87 10.15 -10.64 -6.85
C TYR A 87 9.00 -9.71 -6.48
N PHE A 88 7.95 -10.24 -5.87
CA PHE A 88 6.76 -9.50 -5.48
C PHE A 88 7.09 -8.43 -4.44
N TYR A 89 7.82 -8.78 -3.38
CA TYR A 89 8.21 -7.82 -2.34
C TYR A 89 9.24 -6.81 -2.82
N TYR A 90 10.17 -7.20 -3.69
CA TYR A 90 11.07 -6.26 -4.34
C TYR A 90 10.31 -5.22 -5.15
N TRP A 91 9.35 -5.66 -5.96
CA TRP A 91 8.52 -4.77 -6.78
C TRP A 91 7.69 -3.80 -5.93
N ILE A 92 7.01 -4.32 -4.89
CA ILE A 92 6.22 -3.50 -3.96
C ILE A 92 7.13 -2.48 -3.25
N GLY A 93 8.22 -2.93 -2.64
CA GLY A 93 9.08 -2.07 -1.85
C GLY A 93 9.78 -1.01 -2.69
N SER A 94 10.30 -1.36 -3.87
CA SER A 94 10.89 -0.39 -4.79
C SER A 94 9.88 0.64 -5.29
N THR A 95 8.62 0.25 -5.48
CA THR A 95 7.56 1.20 -5.86
C THR A 95 7.20 2.13 -4.71
N LEU A 96 7.09 1.62 -3.49
CA LEU A 96 6.85 2.43 -2.30
C LEU A 96 8.03 3.40 -2.02
N GLU A 97 9.26 2.95 -2.23
CA GLU A 97 10.44 3.80 -2.08
C GLU A 97 10.46 4.95 -3.09
N ARG A 98 10.07 4.70 -4.35
CA ARG A 98 9.92 5.76 -5.36
C ARG A 98 8.83 6.77 -5.02
N GLU A 99 7.72 6.31 -4.45
CA GLU A 99 6.58 7.17 -4.09
C GLU A 99 6.85 8.00 -2.83
N TRP A 100 7.41 7.40 -1.80
CA TRP A 100 7.63 8.06 -0.50
C TRP A 100 9.00 8.70 -0.35
N GLY A 101 9.95 8.33 -1.20
CA GLY A 101 11.37 8.66 -1.06
C GLY A 101 12.11 7.72 -0.10
N THR A 102 13.44 7.62 -0.29
CA THR A 102 14.30 6.68 0.42
C THR A 102 14.23 6.84 1.94
N ALA A 103 14.28 8.06 2.46
CA ALA A 103 14.28 8.29 3.91
C ALA A 103 13.01 7.79 4.59
N ARG A 104 11.83 8.08 4.01
CA ARG A 104 10.54 7.67 4.59
C ARG A 104 10.31 6.17 4.46
N PHE A 105 10.69 5.56 3.32
CA PHE A 105 10.58 4.13 3.13
C PHE A 105 11.47 3.36 4.12
N ASN A 106 12.72 3.78 4.29
CA ASN A 106 13.63 3.19 5.27
C ASN A 106 13.08 3.31 6.70
N LEU A 107 12.57 4.49 7.08
CA LEU A 107 11.97 4.69 8.40
C LEU A 107 10.77 3.75 8.62
N TYR A 108 9.92 3.62 7.60
CA TYR A 108 8.79 2.69 7.60
C TYR A 108 9.22 1.23 7.79
N TYR A 109 10.19 0.79 7.01
CA TYR A 109 10.67 -0.58 7.04
C TYR A 109 11.31 -0.93 8.40
N TRP A 110 12.24 -0.08 8.86
CA TRP A 110 12.94 -0.30 10.13
C TRP A 110 12.01 -0.15 11.35
N SER A 111 11.02 0.73 11.30
CA SER A 111 9.99 0.79 12.36
C SER A 111 9.15 -0.47 12.39
N GLY A 112 8.82 -1.07 11.24
CA GLY A 112 8.13 -2.35 11.15
C GLY A 112 8.94 -3.49 11.74
N VAL A 113 10.24 -3.55 11.43
CA VAL A 113 11.20 -4.50 12.04
C VAL A 113 11.23 -4.35 13.55
N LEU A 114 11.40 -3.11 14.05
CA LEU A 114 11.47 -2.81 15.47
C LEU A 114 10.17 -3.19 16.20
N LEU A 115 9.01 -2.85 15.64
CA LEU A 115 7.70 -3.21 16.21
C LEU A 115 7.49 -4.72 16.24
N THR A 116 7.98 -5.46 15.24
CA THR A 116 7.94 -6.92 15.23
C THR A 116 8.80 -7.50 16.38
N VAL A 117 10.00 -6.97 16.56
CA VAL A 117 10.88 -7.37 17.69
C VAL A 117 10.23 -7.08 19.03
N ILE A 118 9.70 -5.85 19.22
CA ILE A 118 8.99 -5.48 20.46
C ILE A 118 7.78 -6.39 20.68
N GLY A 119 7.00 -6.65 19.62
CA GLY A 119 5.84 -7.53 19.69
C GLY A 119 6.21 -8.96 20.08
N ALA A 120 7.31 -9.49 19.54
CA ALA A 120 7.80 -10.82 19.89
C ALA A 120 8.33 -10.90 21.35
N LEU A 121 9.02 -9.86 21.82
CA LEU A 121 9.43 -9.75 23.23
C LEU A 121 8.22 -9.71 24.18
N LEU A 122 7.19 -8.92 23.84
CA LEU A 122 5.95 -8.87 24.62
C LEU A 122 5.22 -10.21 24.60
N ALA A 123 5.11 -10.84 23.44
CA ALA A 123 4.49 -12.16 23.31
C ALA A 123 5.24 -13.21 24.16
N SER A 124 6.57 -13.20 24.12
CA SER A 124 7.41 -14.09 24.93
C SER A 124 7.24 -13.85 26.42
N ALA A 125 7.16 -12.60 26.87
CA ALA A 125 6.93 -12.26 28.27
C ALA A 125 5.57 -12.76 28.77
N ILE A 126 4.52 -12.72 27.93
CA ILE A 126 3.17 -13.19 28.27
C ILE A 126 3.07 -14.71 28.23
N THR A 127 3.75 -15.38 27.28
CA THR A 127 3.65 -16.84 27.10
C THR A 127 4.68 -17.65 27.87
N GLY A 128 5.58 -16.99 28.61
CA GLY A 128 6.63 -17.67 29.34
C GLY A 128 7.82 -18.12 28.52
N GLY A 129 8.03 -17.50 27.34
CA GLY A 129 9.29 -17.62 26.61
C GLY A 129 9.32 -18.54 25.39
N ASN A 130 8.26 -19.24 25.08
CA ASN A 130 8.22 -20.16 23.93
C ASN A 130 7.67 -19.49 22.66
N PHE A 131 8.32 -18.42 22.21
CA PHE A 131 7.85 -17.71 21.02
C PHE A 131 9.00 -17.28 20.12
N ALA A 132 9.12 -17.90 18.96
CA ALA A 132 10.13 -17.59 17.95
C ALA A 132 9.49 -16.96 16.69
N VAL A 133 10.20 -16.06 16.04
CA VAL A 133 9.80 -15.41 14.78
C VAL A 133 10.82 -15.70 13.70
N ALA A 134 10.37 -16.19 12.59
CA ALA A 134 11.20 -16.37 11.38
C ALA A 134 10.68 -15.47 10.26
N GLY A 135 11.61 -14.72 9.65
CA GLY A 135 11.33 -13.89 8.48
C GLY A 135 10.51 -12.63 8.75
N THR A 136 10.30 -11.89 7.68
CA THR A 136 9.69 -10.56 7.68
C THR A 136 8.21 -10.56 7.27
N SER A 137 7.50 -11.68 7.41
CA SER A 137 6.11 -11.82 6.95
C SER A 137 5.18 -10.70 7.46
N TYR A 138 5.35 -10.28 8.71
CA TYR A 138 4.56 -9.21 9.30
C TYR A 138 4.92 -7.82 8.76
N VAL A 139 6.21 -7.57 8.50
CA VAL A 139 6.68 -6.33 7.87
C VAL A 139 6.20 -6.28 6.42
N ASN A 140 6.33 -7.39 5.71
CA ASN A 140 5.89 -7.55 4.34
C ASN A 140 4.37 -7.36 4.19
N LEU A 141 3.57 -7.86 5.15
CA LEU A 141 2.13 -7.61 5.21
C LEU A 141 1.85 -6.10 5.30
N SER A 142 2.49 -5.41 6.25
CA SER A 142 2.25 -3.97 6.41
C SER A 142 2.61 -3.21 5.14
N MET A 143 3.69 -3.60 4.47
CA MET A 143 4.15 -3.02 3.20
C MET A 143 3.17 -3.30 2.05
N PHE A 144 2.62 -4.51 1.98
CA PHE A 144 1.58 -4.87 1.02
C PHE A 144 0.31 -4.04 1.20
N LEU A 145 -0.15 -3.86 2.44
CA LEU A 145 -1.32 -3.02 2.74
C LEU A 145 -1.08 -1.55 2.39
N ALA A 146 0.12 -1.02 2.66
CA ALA A 146 0.50 0.34 2.27
C ALA A 146 0.49 0.52 0.75
N PHE A 147 1.00 -0.45 0.00
CA PHE A 147 0.96 -0.45 -1.45
C PHE A 147 -0.47 -0.51 -1.99
N ALA A 148 -1.31 -1.40 -1.46
CA ALA A 148 -2.69 -1.55 -1.89
C ALA A 148 -3.54 -0.29 -1.62
N LEU A 149 -3.22 0.46 -0.55
CA LEU A 149 -3.86 1.73 -0.24
C LEU A 149 -3.49 2.83 -1.25
N LEU A 150 -2.22 2.89 -1.66
CA LEU A 150 -1.73 3.89 -2.62
C LEU A 150 -2.14 3.55 -4.06
N PHE A 151 -2.11 2.27 -4.42
CA PHE A 151 -2.32 1.78 -5.77
C PHE A 151 -3.48 0.76 -5.87
N PRO A 152 -4.72 1.11 -5.45
CA PRO A 152 -5.83 0.16 -5.32
C PRO A 152 -6.30 -0.45 -6.65
N ASN A 153 -6.07 0.25 -7.76
CA ASN A 153 -6.51 -0.17 -9.10
C ASN A 153 -5.41 -0.89 -9.91
N THR A 154 -4.20 -0.96 -9.37
CA THR A 154 -3.12 -1.73 -10.01
C THR A 154 -3.51 -3.19 -10.07
N GLN A 155 -3.31 -3.81 -11.24
CA GLN A 155 -3.59 -5.22 -11.46
C GLN A 155 -2.31 -6.04 -11.32
N VAL A 156 -2.42 -7.14 -10.62
CA VAL A 156 -1.37 -8.15 -10.49
C VAL A 156 -1.90 -9.46 -11.09
N LEU A 157 -1.05 -10.12 -11.86
CA LEU A 157 -1.38 -11.42 -12.42
C LEU A 157 -1.20 -12.50 -11.33
N LEU A 158 -2.30 -12.93 -10.74
CA LEU A 158 -2.28 -14.05 -9.80
C LEU A 158 -1.93 -15.33 -10.57
N MET A 159 -0.88 -16.03 -10.12
CA MET A 159 -0.34 -17.20 -10.81
C MET A 159 -0.05 -16.97 -12.31
N PHE A 160 0.28 -15.72 -12.69
CA PHE A 160 0.56 -15.29 -14.07
C PHE A 160 -0.62 -15.41 -15.06
N ILE A 161 -1.83 -15.71 -14.59
CA ILE A 161 -3.00 -15.98 -15.44
C ILE A 161 -4.12 -14.99 -15.16
N ILE A 162 -4.49 -14.77 -13.90
CA ILE A 162 -5.70 -14.04 -13.52
C ILE A 162 -5.35 -12.60 -13.11
N PRO A 163 -5.76 -11.55 -13.85
CA PRO A 163 -5.56 -10.17 -13.47
C PRO A 163 -6.48 -9.78 -12.30
N VAL A 164 -5.92 -9.60 -11.11
CA VAL A 164 -6.65 -9.21 -9.91
C VAL A 164 -6.21 -7.81 -9.47
N LYS A 165 -7.16 -6.93 -9.13
CA LYS A 165 -6.85 -5.61 -8.59
C LYS A 165 -6.33 -5.73 -7.17
N MET A 166 -5.29 -4.94 -6.83
CA MET A 166 -4.65 -4.96 -5.51
C MET A 166 -5.63 -4.75 -4.35
N LYS A 167 -6.67 -3.95 -4.52
CA LYS A 167 -7.70 -3.75 -3.49
C LYS A 167 -8.40 -5.04 -3.08
N TRP A 168 -8.67 -5.95 -4.01
CA TRP A 168 -9.33 -7.22 -3.69
C TRP A 168 -8.40 -8.15 -2.92
N LEU A 169 -7.12 -8.21 -3.32
CA LEU A 169 -6.11 -8.97 -2.58
C LEU A 169 -5.96 -8.43 -1.16
N ALA A 170 -5.92 -7.10 -0.98
CA ALA A 170 -5.84 -6.49 0.34
C ALA A 170 -7.07 -6.80 1.21
N TYR A 171 -8.29 -6.81 0.66
CA TYR A 171 -9.47 -7.20 1.43
C TYR A 171 -9.43 -8.66 1.88
N ILE A 172 -8.98 -9.56 1.00
CA ILE A 172 -8.81 -10.98 1.32
C ILE A 172 -7.76 -11.13 2.43
N ASP A 173 -6.63 -10.45 2.29
CA ASP A 173 -5.52 -10.54 3.23
C ASP A 173 -5.92 -10.01 4.63
N VAL A 174 -6.56 -8.84 4.70
CA VAL A 174 -7.11 -8.29 5.95
C VAL A 174 -8.13 -9.26 6.55
N GLY A 175 -8.99 -9.87 5.73
CA GLY A 175 -9.97 -10.86 6.20
C GLY A 175 -9.31 -12.11 6.80
N LEU A 176 -8.28 -12.65 6.14
CA LEU A 176 -7.51 -13.80 6.62
C LEU A 176 -6.77 -13.47 7.94
N PHE A 177 -6.18 -12.25 8.03
CA PHE A 177 -5.54 -11.79 9.25
C PHE A 177 -6.53 -11.62 10.42
N ALA A 178 -7.69 -11.03 10.16
CA ALA A 178 -8.75 -10.90 11.16
C ALA A 178 -9.21 -12.29 11.65
N ALA A 179 -9.44 -13.23 10.74
CA ALA A 179 -9.76 -14.61 11.09
C ALA A 179 -8.63 -15.30 11.88
N GLY A 180 -7.37 -15.06 11.50
CA GLY A 180 -6.19 -15.54 12.22
C GLY A 180 -6.12 -15.00 13.65
N ILE A 181 -6.37 -13.71 13.85
CA ILE A 181 -6.40 -13.08 15.18
C ILE A 181 -7.53 -13.68 16.03
N VAL A 182 -8.74 -13.82 15.47
CA VAL A 182 -9.87 -14.45 16.19
C VAL A 182 -9.51 -15.87 16.60
N ARG A 183 -8.96 -16.68 15.70
CA ARG A 183 -8.50 -18.03 16.01
C ARG A 183 -7.43 -18.02 17.12
N ALA A 184 -6.45 -17.12 17.05
CA ALA A 184 -5.39 -17.01 18.04
C ALA A 184 -5.94 -16.65 19.42
N ILE A 185 -6.95 -15.79 19.52
CA ILE A 185 -7.66 -15.46 20.77
C ILE A 185 -8.34 -16.70 21.33
N LEU A 186 -9.07 -17.46 20.48
CA LEU A 186 -9.80 -18.65 20.90
C LEU A 186 -8.88 -19.75 21.48
N VAL A 187 -7.69 -19.92 20.88
CA VAL A 187 -6.68 -20.89 21.36
C VAL A 187 -5.70 -20.29 22.37
N ARG A 188 -5.93 -19.06 22.83
CA ARG A 188 -5.07 -18.30 23.77
C ARG A 188 -3.60 -18.18 23.32
N ASN A 189 -3.39 -18.13 22.00
CA ASN A 189 -2.06 -17.90 21.42
C ASN A 189 -1.81 -16.40 21.29
N TRP A 190 -1.29 -15.76 22.32
CA TRP A 190 -1.05 -14.32 22.37
C TRP A 190 -0.04 -13.83 21.32
N GLY A 191 0.93 -14.65 20.95
CA GLY A 191 1.86 -14.32 19.85
C GLY A 191 1.17 -14.13 18.52
N GLY A 192 0.20 -15.00 18.21
CA GLY A 192 -0.65 -14.89 17.01
C GLY A 192 -1.59 -13.68 17.00
N VAL A 193 -1.75 -12.98 18.14
CA VAL A 193 -2.51 -11.73 18.24
C VAL A 193 -1.58 -10.51 18.17
N ILE A 194 -0.51 -10.51 18.97
CA ILE A 194 0.34 -9.33 19.17
C ILE A 194 1.08 -8.95 17.88
N LEU A 195 1.65 -9.91 17.16
CA LEU A 195 2.46 -9.63 15.97
C LEU A 195 1.66 -9.02 14.80
N PRO A 196 0.49 -9.56 14.41
CA PRO A 196 -0.37 -8.92 13.42
C PRO A 196 -0.80 -7.51 13.83
N VAL A 197 -1.10 -7.30 15.13
CA VAL A 197 -1.48 -5.98 15.65
C VAL A 197 -0.32 -4.99 15.52
N MET A 198 0.93 -5.39 15.80
CA MET A 198 2.11 -4.55 15.61
C MET A 198 2.34 -4.20 14.14
N ALA A 199 2.14 -5.15 13.22
CA ALA A 199 2.23 -4.89 11.79
C ALA A 199 1.17 -3.87 11.31
N LEU A 200 -0.08 -4.04 11.76
CA LEU A 200 -1.17 -3.10 11.45
C LEU A 200 -0.92 -1.72 12.06
N LEU A 201 -0.33 -1.66 13.26
CA LEU A 201 0.03 -0.40 13.91
C LEU A 201 1.07 0.37 13.08
N ASN A 202 2.11 -0.32 12.59
CA ASN A 202 3.09 0.27 11.68
C ASN A 202 2.42 0.84 10.43
N PHE A 203 1.60 0.04 9.78
CA PHE A 203 0.81 0.48 8.61
C PHE A 203 -0.04 1.70 8.93
N LEU A 204 -0.81 1.69 10.02
CA LEU A 204 -1.70 2.80 10.39
C LEU A 204 -0.96 4.11 10.69
N ILE A 205 0.24 4.06 11.30
CA ILE A 205 1.04 5.25 11.57
C ILE A 205 1.37 5.97 10.26
N PHE A 206 1.85 5.24 9.25
CA PHE A 206 2.31 5.83 7.99
C PHE A 206 1.19 6.06 6.98
N ALA A 207 0.14 5.24 7.00
CA ALA A 207 -1.03 5.37 6.13
C ALA A 207 -2.03 6.44 6.62
N TRP A 208 -1.90 6.94 7.85
CA TRP A 208 -2.84 7.86 8.50
C TRP A 208 -3.26 9.06 7.65
N PRO A 209 -2.34 9.83 7.03
CA PRO A 209 -2.73 10.98 6.22
C PRO A 209 -3.52 10.59 4.97
N THR A 210 -3.12 9.50 4.33
CA THR A 210 -3.81 8.98 3.14
C THR A 210 -5.23 8.54 3.49
N LEU A 211 -5.39 7.85 4.63
CA LEU A 211 -6.70 7.43 5.14
C LEU A 211 -7.58 8.62 5.52
N GLN A 212 -7.02 9.65 6.17
CA GLN A 212 -7.75 10.88 6.49
C GLN A 212 -8.18 11.63 5.22
N GLY A 213 -7.28 11.76 4.25
CA GLY A 213 -7.59 12.41 2.97
C GLY A 213 -8.70 11.67 2.21
N TRP A 214 -8.69 10.33 2.23
CA TRP A 214 -9.75 9.51 1.66
C TRP A 214 -11.09 9.70 2.40
N ALA A 215 -11.09 9.65 3.73
CA ALA A 215 -12.28 9.88 4.54
C ALA A 215 -12.88 11.28 4.33
N GLN A 216 -12.04 12.32 4.26
CA GLN A 216 -12.47 13.70 3.99
C GLN A 216 -13.09 13.82 2.58
N ARG A 217 -12.49 13.17 1.55
CA ARG A 217 -13.08 13.15 0.20
C ARG A 217 -14.44 12.49 0.17
N GLN A 218 -14.62 11.39 0.89
CA GLN A 218 -15.91 10.70 1.04
C GLN A 218 -16.93 11.61 1.72
N GLN A 219 -16.57 12.26 2.83
CA GLN A 219 -17.44 13.22 3.52
C GLN A 219 -17.83 14.37 2.61
N TYR A 220 -16.87 14.93 1.86
CA TYR A 220 -17.16 16.03 0.93
C TYR A 220 -18.11 15.61 -0.17
N GLN A 221 -17.92 14.43 -0.78
CA GLN A 221 -18.81 13.91 -1.83
C GLN A 221 -20.25 13.69 -1.36
N HIS A 222 -20.44 13.32 -0.09
CA HIS A 222 -21.74 13.13 0.55
C HIS A 222 -22.23 14.36 1.30
N SER A 223 -21.50 15.48 1.27
CA SER A 223 -21.93 16.72 1.91
C SER A 223 -23.21 17.26 1.27
N ARG A 224 -24.06 17.90 2.08
CA ARG A 224 -25.31 18.52 1.59
C ARG A 224 -25.04 19.50 0.45
N GLN A 225 -23.95 20.25 0.50
CA GLN A 225 -23.54 21.20 -0.54
C GLN A 225 -23.23 20.51 -1.87
N ALA A 226 -22.42 19.45 -1.86
CA ALA A 226 -22.06 18.70 -3.06
C ALA A 226 -23.28 17.97 -3.67
N VAL A 227 -24.14 17.40 -2.82
CA VAL A 227 -25.37 16.74 -3.26
C VAL A 227 -26.37 17.75 -3.85
N ASN A 228 -26.56 18.91 -3.19
CA ASN A 228 -27.44 19.95 -3.68
C ASN A 228 -26.94 20.57 -4.99
N PHE A 229 -25.63 20.80 -5.12
CA PHE A 229 -25.03 21.27 -6.36
C PHE A 229 -25.26 20.30 -7.52
N LYS A 230 -25.00 19.00 -7.29
CA LYS A 230 -25.28 17.95 -8.32
C LYS A 230 -26.76 17.91 -8.70
N LYS A 231 -27.68 18.03 -7.72
CA LYS A 231 -29.12 18.07 -8.00
C LYS A 231 -29.51 19.31 -8.79
N ALA A 232 -28.97 20.49 -8.43
CA ALA A 232 -29.25 21.74 -9.15
C ALA A 232 -28.76 21.67 -10.61
N VAL A 233 -27.52 21.19 -10.83
CA VAL A 233 -26.99 21.00 -12.19
C VAL A 233 -27.85 20.02 -13.00
N HIS A 234 -28.24 18.89 -12.41
CA HIS A 234 -29.09 17.92 -13.09
C HIS A 234 -30.50 18.44 -13.40
N GLN A 235 -31.08 19.25 -12.50
CA GLN A 235 -32.37 19.92 -12.73
C GLN A 235 -32.25 20.95 -13.87
N GLN A 236 -31.19 21.74 -13.89
CA GLN A 236 -30.93 22.73 -14.94
C GLN A 236 -30.75 22.04 -16.31
N GLN A 237 -30.01 20.94 -16.36
CA GLN A 237 -29.86 20.14 -17.60
C GLN A 237 -31.18 19.56 -18.07
N LYS A 238 -32.02 19.04 -17.13
CA LYS A 238 -33.37 18.55 -17.50
C LYS A 238 -34.30 19.66 -18.03
N GLN A 239 -34.19 20.87 -17.47
CA GLN A 239 -35.00 22.02 -17.93
C GLN A 239 -34.54 22.52 -19.30
N GLN A 240 -33.25 22.49 -19.58
CA GLN A 240 -32.68 22.90 -20.88
C GLN A 240 -32.98 21.89 -22.01
N GLY A 241 -33.21 20.62 -21.69
CA GLY A 241 -33.55 19.57 -22.66
C GLY A 241 -32.37 19.12 -23.56
N TYR A 242 -31.18 19.71 -23.41
CA TYR A 242 -29.96 19.37 -24.16
C TYR A 242 -28.71 19.55 -23.28
N HIS A 243 -27.64 18.81 -23.57
CA HIS A 243 -26.34 18.94 -22.90
C HIS A 243 -25.40 19.89 -23.66
N HIS A 244 -25.46 19.85 -25.00
CA HIS A 244 -24.61 20.63 -25.87
C HIS A 244 -25.43 21.36 -26.93
N LYS A 245 -25.14 22.64 -27.13
CA LYS A 245 -25.74 23.47 -28.17
C LYS A 245 -24.65 24.22 -28.94
N CYS A 246 -24.68 24.13 -30.24
CA CYS A 246 -23.73 24.84 -31.07
C CYS A 246 -23.97 26.36 -31.01
N ALA A 247 -22.92 27.13 -30.69
CA ALA A 247 -23.01 28.60 -30.58
C ALA A 247 -23.26 29.32 -31.93
N VAL A 248 -22.95 28.65 -33.05
CA VAL A 248 -23.12 29.23 -34.39
C VAL A 248 -24.49 28.87 -34.98
N CYS A 249 -24.84 27.59 -35.08
CA CYS A 249 -26.03 27.14 -35.78
C CYS A 249 -27.20 26.76 -34.83
N GLY A 250 -26.98 26.75 -33.51
CA GLY A 250 -28.03 26.45 -32.55
C GLY A 250 -28.43 24.96 -32.43
N ARG A 251 -27.86 24.06 -33.25
CA ARG A 251 -28.16 22.62 -33.20
C ARG A 251 -27.78 22.07 -31.80
N THR A 252 -28.59 21.14 -31.32
CA THR A 252 -28.41 20.50 -30.01
C THR A 252 -28.04 19.03 -30.21
N ASP A 253 -27.41 18.46 -29.18
CA ASP A 253 -27.08 17.03 -29.12
C ASP A 253 -28.30 16.14 -28.98
N THR A 254 -29.44 16.70 -28.56
CA THR A 254 -30.71 16.00 -28.48
C THR A 254 -31.38 15.88 -29.84
N ASP A 255 -31.34 16.95 -30.64
CA ASP A 255 -31.94 16.98 -31.97
C ASP A 255 -31.12 16.25 -33.02
N TYR A 256 -29.79 16.24 -32.85
CA TYR A 256 -28.79 15.65 -33.76
C TYR A 256 -27.79 14.77 -32.99
N PRO A 257 -28.21 13.59 -32.56
CA PRO A 257 -27.39 12.69 -31.72
C PRO A 257 -26.14 12.14 -32.45
N GLU A 258 -26.11 12.19 -33.81
CA GLU A 258 -24.98 11.76 -34.62
C GLU A 258 -23.87 12.82 -34.70
N LEU A 259 -24.14 14.08 -34.36
CA LEU A 259 -23.16 15.16 -34.42
C LEU A 259 -22.27 15.16 -33.17
N GLN A 260 -20.96 15.31 -33.40
CA GLN A 260 -20.02 15.53 -32.32
C GLN A 260 -19.96 17.01 -31.94
N PHE A 261 -20.07 17.25 -30.61
CA PHE A 261 -19.96 18.60 -30.05
C PHE A 261 -18.67 18.75 -29.28
N ARG A 262 -17.93 19.85 -29.49
CA ARG A 262 -16.66 20.13 -28.82
C ARG A 262 -16.60 21.58 -28.36
N TYR A 263 -15.82 21.83 -27.30
CA TYR A 263 -15.55 23.18 -26.81
C TYR A 263 -14.28 23.74 -27.47
N CYS A 264 -14.32 25.05 -27.82
CA CYS A 264 -13.14 25.71 -28.33
C CYS A 264 -12.26 26.21 -27.19
N SER A 265 -10.97 25.83 -27.20
CA SER A 265 -10.00 26.26 -26.18
C SER A 265 -9.47 27.69 -26.39
N LYS A 266 -9.73 28.31 -27.57
CA LYS A 266 -9.26 29.65 -27.92
C LYS A 266 -10.32 30.74 -27.68
N CYS A 267 -11.59 30.36 -27.52
CA CYS A 267 -12.65 31.30 -27.18
C CYS A 267 -12.62 31.64 -25.68
N VAL A 268 -12.90 32.89 -25.34
CA VAL A 268 -13.15 33.31 -23.97
C VAL A 268 -14.53 32.80 -23.56
N GLY A 269 -14.60 32.04 -22.44
CA GLY A 269 -15.82 31.40 -21.99
C GLY A 269 -16.01 29.96 -22.52
N TYR A 270 -17.14 29.33 -22.14
CA TYR A 270 -17.46 27.95 -22.48
C TYR A 270 -18.41 27.92 -23.69
N HIS A 271 -17.86 28.02 -24.91
CA HIS A 271 -18.63 27.94 -26.16
C HIS A 271 -18.48 26.58 -26.81
N CYS A 272 -19.63 25.92 -27.04
CA CYS A 272 -19.71 24.61 -27.65
C CYS A 272 -20.03 24.75 -29.14
N PHE A 273 -19.41 23.94 -29.98
CA PHE A 273 -19.59 23.94 -31.42
C PHE A 273 -19.78 22.53 -31.96
N CYS A 274 -20.65 22.35 -32.95
CA CYS A 274 -20.76 21.08 -33.67
C CYS A 274 -19.51 20.85 -34.56
N GLN A 275 -19.34 19.62 -35.04
CA GLN A 275 -18.21 19.24 -35.87
C GLN A 275 -18.04 20.14 -37.13
N ASP A 276 -19.13 20.71 -37.66
CA ASP A 276 -19.09 21.57 -38.84
C ASP A 276 -18.54 22.97 -38.55
N HIS A 277 -18.72 23.45 -37.31
CA HIS A 277 -18.38 24.80 -36.90
C HIS A 277 -17.17 24.91 -35.95
N ILE A 278 -16.64 23.81 -35.46
CA ILE A 278 -15.50 23.86 -34.52
C ILE A 278 -14.23 24.47 -35.13
N PHE A 279 -14.03 24.31 -36.45
CA PHE A 279 -12.88 24.83 -37.14
C PHE A 279 -13.16 26.09 -37.97
N SER A 280 -14.45 26.47 -38.18
CA SER A 280 -14.88 27.56 -39.07
C SER A 280 -15.55 28.73 -38.35
N HIS A 281 -15.57 28.75 -37.02
CA HIS A 281 -16.19 29.83 -36.23
C HIS A 281 -15.20 30.98 -35.97
N VAL A 282 -15.74 32.18 -35.82
CA VAL A 282 -15.00 33.35 -35.29
C VAL A 282 -14.84 33.18 -33.79
N HIS A 283 -13.61 33.34 -33.30
CA HIS A 283 -13.35 33.20 -31.85
C HIS A 283 -13.98 34.35 -31.06
N PHE A 284 -14.67 34.01 -29.99
CA PHE A 284 -15.17 34.98 -29.03
C PHE A 284 -14.00 35.47 -28.19
N THR A 285 -13.77 36.80 -28.18
CA THR A 285 -12.63 37.47 -27.52
C THR A 285 -13.07 38.30 -26.31
N GLU A 286 -14.39 38.49 -26.08
CA GLU A 286 -15.00 39.17 -24.93
C GLU A 286 -16.04 38.28 -24.26
#